data_5ac4f4f31a6a04a538079b2dfbdbf5b9
#
_entry.id   5ac4f4f31a6a04a538079b2dfbdbf5b9
#
_cell.length_a   1.000
_cell.length_b   1.000
_cell.length_c   1.000
_cell.angle_alpha   90.00
_cell.angle_beta   90.00
_cell.angle_gamma   90.00
#
_symmetry.space_group_name_H-M   'P 1'
#
loop_
_entity.id
_entity.type
_entity.pdbx_description
1 polymer ?
#
loop_
_entity_poly.entity_id
_entity_poly.type
_entity_poly.pdbx_seq_one_letter_code
_entity_poly.pdbx_strand_id
1 'polypeptide(L)'
;MRFLVLVLASAACAAAESHPSWWSYASPEATALVGIQWENLRQSVFSEAVGAELSSAGSLGFPDLACLKGSTQILISSPPVLAVVTGTFPPATLRAQATGKALKPVNYRGLDLWISPGKTTLSVAYIGEQILLVGMRKTLEDAIDRSLAESGRRYSPLLARAARLSGGKDLWVVAAQLPDPLASLFVPIDVEASSFEGSVSVRDGLQLEATLDAASQEAAAAVAEDLRQSTPLLPAIARTLEITVEDKKVLLALAVNRQQLSANLRTAEAPQRAAAPKPAQESRIIRILGLDEGPREIILPPPK
;
A
#
# COMPACT_ATOMS: atom_id res chain seq x y z
N MET A 1 23.85 -63.88 -1.54
CA MET A 1 23.49 -62.60 -2.18
C MET A 1 22.67 -61.78 -1.18
N ARG A 2 23.31 -60.80 -0.55
CA ARG A 2 22.69 -59.90 0.43
C ARG A 2 22.36 -58.60 -0.30
N PHE A 3 21.07 -58.32 -0.55
CA PHE A 3 20.61 -57.03 -1.07
C PHE A 3 20.69 -55.98 0.08
N LEU A 4 21.60 -55.04 -0.07
CA LEU A 4 21.70 -53.84 0.76
C LEU A 4 20.69 -52.82 0.20
N VAL A 5 19.54 -52.67 0.86
CA VAL A 5 18.55 -51.61 0.54
C VAL A 5 19.10 -50.33 1.19
N LEU A 6 19.66 -49.44 0.42
CA LEU A 6 20.10 -48.09 0.81
C LEU A 6 18.86 -47.22 0.83
N VAL A 7 18.26 -47.03 2.00
CA VAL A 7 17.20 -46.02 2.22
C VAL A 7 17.86 -44.65 2.24
N LEU A 8 17.84 -43.96 1.12
CA LEU A 8 18.16 -42.53 1.06
C LEU A 8 17.02 -41.77 1.77
N ALA A 9 17.20 -41.49 3.03
CA ALA A 9 16.41 -40.52 3.77
C ALA A 9 16.76 -39.13 3.20
N SER A 10 15.96 -38.68 2.24
CA SER A 10 15.95 -37.29 1.79
C SER A 10 15.49 -36.44 2.98
N ALA A 11 16.41 -35.98 3.79
CA ALA A 11 16.17 -34.87 4.69
C ALA A 11 15.88 -33.64 3.81
N ALA A 12 14.61 -33.43 3.51
CA ALA A 12 14.14 -32.13 3.06
C ALA A 12 14.36 -31.18 4.24
N CYS A 13 15.55 -30.56 4.30
CA CYS A 13 15.72 -29.33 5.03
C CYS A 13 14.69 -28.37 4.46
N ALA A 14 13.57 -28.22 5.15
CA ALA A 14 12.73 -27.06 5.00
C ALA A 14 13.63 -25.86 5.31
N ALA A 15 14.19 -25.25 4.27
CA ALA A 15 14.86 -23.97 4.39
C ALA A 15 13.80 -23.05 4.98
N ALA A 16 13.94 -22.72 6.26
CA ALA A 16 13.10 -21.71 6.89
C ALA A 16 13.25 -20.48 6.02
N GLU A 17 12.19 -20.09 5.33
CA GLU A 17 12.18 -18.92 4.45
C GLU A 17 12.55 -17.72 5.32
N SER A 18 13.82 -17.31 5.23
CA SER A 18 14.37 -16.26 6.08
C SER A 18 13.91 -14.92 5.55
N HIS A 19 12.98 -14.30 6.26
CA HIS A 19 12.64 -12.90 6.02
C HIS A 19 13.76 -11.97 6.51
N PRO A 20 13.91 -10.76 5.96
CA PRO A 20 14.89 -9.79 6.43
C PRO A 20 14.70 -9.47 7.91
N SER A 21 15.80 -9.31 8.65
CA SER A 21 15.76 -9.08 10.12
C SER A 21 14.94 -7.85 10.52
N TRP A 22 14.91 -6.82 9.67
CA TRP A 22 14.16 -5.59 9.90
C TRP A 22 12.63 -5.77 9.83
N TRP A 23 12.13 -6.89 9.29
CA TRP A 23 10.71 -7.21 9.36
C TRP A 23 10.23 -7.48 10.79
N SER A 24 11.14 -7.72 11.72
CA SER A 24 10.83 -7.87 13.15
C SER A 24 10.21 -6.64 13.80
N TYR A 25 10.32 -5.48 13.18
CA TYR A 25 9.65 -4.26 13.64
C TYR A 25 8.14 -4.26 13.34
N ALA A 26 7.68 -5.05 12.37
CA ALA A 26 6.25 -5.15 12.08
C ALA A 26 5.45 -5.57 13.33
N SER A 27 4.21 -5.06 13.43
CA SER A 27 3.34 -5.43 14.54
C SER A 27 3.01 -6.93 14.50
N PRO A 28 3.17 -7.69 15.61
CA PRO A 28 2.78 -9.09 15.68
C PRO A 28 1.25 -9.25 15.57
N GLU A 29 0.48 -8.22 15.91
CA GLU A 29 -0.98 -8.18 15.87
C GLU A 29 -1.51 -7.70 14.50
N ALA A 30 -0.63 -7.36 13.56
CA ALA A 30 -1.04 -6.90 12.25
C ALA A 30 -1.89 -7.96 11.54
N THR A 31 -3.02 -7.52 11.01
CA THR A 31 -3.89 -8.33 10.15
C THR A 31 -3.60 -8.12 8.67
N ALA A 32 -2.78 -7.14 8.33
CA ALA A 32 -2.30 -6.90 6.97
C ALA A 32 -0.83 -6.47 6.96
N LEU A 33 -0.10 -6.95 5.97
CA LEU A 33 1.27 -6.54 5.64
C LEU A 33 1.33 -6.15 4.16
N VAL A 34 1.99 -5.04 3.88
CA VAL A 34 2.27 -4.57 2.52
C VAL A 34 3.77 -4.37 2.38
N GLY A 35 4.37 -4.97 1.38
CA GLY A 35 5.78 -4.78 1.07
C GLY A 35 5.95 -4.12 -0.29
N ILE A 36 6.90 -3.21 -0.37
CA ILE A 36 7.18 -2.41 -1.55
C ILE A 36 8.69 -2.39 -1.80
N GLN A 37 9.10 -2.85 -2.98
CA GLN A 37 10.46 -2.65 -3.50
C GLN A 37 10.53 -1.25 -4.11
N TRP A 38 10.72 -0.25 -3.25
CA TRP A 38 10.61 1.16 -3.62
C TRP A 38 11.58 1.57 -4.72
N GLU A 39 12.80 1.05 -4.67
CA GLU A 39 13.79 1.34 -5.69
C GLU A 39 13.35 0.88 -7.09
N ASN A 40 12.77 -0.30 -7.20
CA ASN A 40 12.26 -0.83 -8.47
C ASN A 40 11.08 -0.01 -9.01
N LEU A 41 10.11 0.31 -8.12
CA LEU A 41 8.96 1.13 -8.48
C LEU A 41 9.38 2.52 -8.98
N ARG A 42 10.34 3.14 -8.31
CA ARG A 42 10.87 4.46 -8.69
C ARG A 42 11.56 4.46 -10.07
N GLN A 43 12.11 3.32 -10.48
CA GLN A 43 12.75 3.15 -11.79
C GLN A 43 11.77 2.65 -12.86
N SER A 44 10.55 2.33 -12.50
CA SER A 44 9.53 1.80 -13.41
C SER A 44 8.80 2.93 -14.16
N VAL A 45 8.01 2.52 -15.16
CA VAL A 45 7.12 3.43 -15.90
C VAL A 45 6.00 4.02 -15.05
N PHE A 46 5.78 3.48 -13.85
CA PHE A 46 4.80 3.96 -12.89
C PHE A 46 5.34 5.02 -11.93
N SER A 47 6.62 5.40 -12.03
CA SER A 47 7.26 6.30 -11.06
C SER A 47 6.53 7.64 -10.88
N GLU A 48 6.01 8.22 -11.97
CA GLU A 48 5.26 9.48 -11.91
C GLU A 48 3.89 9.30 -11.25
N ALA A 49 3.15 8.24 -11.61
CA ALA A 49 1.84 7.95 -11.02
C ALA A 49 1.94 7.63 -9.52
N VAL A 50 2.91 6.79 -9.14
CA VAL A 50 3.18 6.46 -7.73
C VAL A 50 3.63 7.71 -6.96
N GLY A 51 4.45 8.56 -7.57
CA GLY A 51 4.87 9.84 -7.01
C GLY A 51 3.69 10.80 -6.77
N ALA A 52 2.75 10.89 -7.70
CA ALA A 52 1.55 11.71 -7.59
C ALA A 52 0.62 11.20 -6.47
N GLU A 53 0.38 9.90 -6.41
CA GLU A 53 -0.46 9.28 -5.36
C GLU A 53 0.15 9.44 -3.96
N LEU A 54 1.46 9.23 -3.82
CA LEU A 54 2.14 9.46 -2.54
C LEU A 54 2.15 10.94 -2.16
N SER A 55 2.20 11.85 -3.12
CA SER A 55 2.08 13.29 -2.85
C SER A 55 0.68 13.66 -2.39
N SER A 56 -0.35 13.03 -2.96
CA SER A 56 -1.74 13.20 -2.51
C SER A 56 -1.96 12.55 -1.13
N ALA A 57 -1.33 11.41 -0.88
CA ALA A 57 -1.32 10.74 0.43
C ALA A 57 -0.53 11.51 1.50
N GLY A 58 0.24 12.53 1.12
CA GLY A 58 0.88 13.47 2.05
C GLY A 58 -0.11 14.15 3.00
N SER A 59 -1.39 14.25 2.61
CA SER A 59 -2.50 14.63 3.49
C SER A 59 -2.74 13.61 4.63
N LEU A 60 -2.29 12.37 4.50
CA LEU A 60 -2.35 11.34 5.53
C LEU A 60 -1.18 11.40 6.52
N GLY A 61 -0.32 12.43 6.43
CA GLY A 61 0.81 12.61 7.35
C GLY A 61 2.02 11.73 7.07
N PHE A 62 2.06 11.01 5.94
CA PHE A 62 3.27 10.30 5.52
C PHE A 62 4.43 11.29 5.32
N PRO A 63 5.67 10.92 5.68
CA PRO A 63 6.82 11.77 5.45
C PRO A 63 6.93 12.09 3.95
N ASP A 64 7.28 13.33 3.65
CA ASP A 64 7.47 13.84 2.30
C ASP A 64 8.30 12.88 1.45
N LEU A 65 7.99 12.78 0.17
CA LEU A 65 8.76 12.01 -0.82
C LEU A 65 10.28 12.27 -0.75
N ALA A 66 10.67 13.45 -0.24
CA ALA A 66 12.06 13.76 0.03
C ALA A 66 12.73 12.79 1.02
N CYS A 67 11.98 12.27 2.01
CA CYS A 67 12.48 11.25 2.94
C CYS A 67 12.66 9.90 2.26
N LEU A 68 11.90 9.64 1.19
CA LEU A 68 11.93 8.38 0.46
C LEU A 68 13.02 8.32 -0.61
N LYS A 69 13.75 9.42 -0.86
CA LYS A 69 14.82 9.43 -1.89
C LYS A 69 15.89 8.38 -1.66
N GLY A 70 16.26 8.14 -0.41
CA GLY A 70 17.25 7.14 -0.02
C GLY A 70 16.67 5.76 0.27
N SER A 71 15.35 5.58 0.15
CA SER A 71 14.69 4.34 0.49
C SER A 71 14.88 3.28 -0.59
N THR A 72 15.03 2.04 -0.15
CA THR A 72 15.11 0.86 -1.02
C THR A 72 13.86 0.00 -0.91
N GLN A 73 13.40 -0.24 0.32
CA GLN A 73 12.23 -1.08 0.60
C GLN A 73 11.35 -0.46 1.68
N ILE A 74 10.06 -0.77 1.62
CA ILE A 74 9.08 -0.33 2.61
C ILE A 74 8.25 -1.54 3.01
N LEU A 75 8.03 -1.72 4.31
CA LEU A 75 7.08 -2.66 4.89
C LEU A 75 6.07 -1.89 5.71
N ILE A 76 4.80 -2.06 5.42
CA ILE A 76 3.71 -1.47 6.19
C ILE A 76 2.95 -2.60 6.89
N SER A 77 2.76 -2.47 8.18
CA SER A 77 1.91 -3.36 8.99
C SER A 77 0.69 -2.60 9.53
N SER A 78 -0.46 -3.25 9.58
CA SER A 78 -1.72 -2.65 10.07
C SER A 78 -2.67 -3.72 10.59
N PRO A 79 -3.48 -3.44 11.63
CA PRO A 79 -3.31 -2.45 12.67
C PRO A 79 -2.25 -2.87 13.71
N PRO A 80 -1.68 -1.99 14.51
CA PRO A 80 -1.62 -0.54 14.28
C PRO A 80 -0.74 -0.22 13.07
N VAL A 81 -1.00 0.92 12.41
CA VAL A 81 -0.22 1.32 11.24
C VAL A 81 1.20 1.67 11.63
N LEU A 82 2.14 0.93 11.07
CA LEU A 82 3.58 1.15 11.18
C LEU A 82 4.23 0.90 9.83
N ALA A 83 4.94 1.90 9.32
CA ALA A 83 5.82 1.72 8.18
C ALA A 83 7.27 1.58 8.63
N VAL A 84 7.93 0.55 8.13
CA VAL A 84 9.37 0.31 8.28
C VAL A 84 10.01 0.54 6.92
N VAL A 85 10.87 1.52 6.83
CA VAL A 85 11.53 1.94 5.59
C VAL A 85 13.01 1.63 5.71
N THR A 86 13.57 0.90 4.76
CA THR A 86 15.01 0.65 4.69
C THR A 86 15.65 1.47 3.57
N GLY A 87 16.90 1.82 3.75
CA GLY A 87 17.62 2.64 2.77
C GLY A 87 18.89 3.24 3.33
N THR A 88 19.28 4.37 2.77
CA THR A 88 20.39 5.19 3.28
C THR A 88 19.87 6.55 3.68
N PHE A 89 19.95 6.84 4.96
CA PHE A 89 19.35 8.03 5.55
C PHE A 89 20.40 8.86 6.32
N PRO A 90 21.06 9.85 5.69
CA PRO A 90 22.03 10.67 6.37
C PRO A 90 21.39 11.44 7.53
N PRO A 91 21.91 11.33 8.77
CA PRO A 91 21.31 11.92 9.96
C PRO A 91 21.11 13.44 9.85
N ALA A 92 22.03 14.14 9.21
CA ALA A 92 21.94 15.60 9.02
C ALA A 92 20.73 16.00 8.17
N THR A 93 20.48 15.27 7.07
CA THR A 93 19.36 15.53 6.16
C THR A 93 18.03 15.37 6.89
N LEU A 94 17.92 14.33 7.70
CA LEU A 94 16.68 14.03 8.38
C LEU A 94 16.42 14.98 9.57
N ARG A 95 17.44 15.38 10.31
CA ARG A 95 17.30 16.42 11.31
C ARG A 95 16.80 17.73 10.70
N ALA A 96 17.34 18.11 9.55
CA ALA A 96 16.87 19.28 8.83
C ALA A 96 15.40 19.17 8.42
N GLN A 97 14.99 18.02 7.89
CA GLN A 97 13.61 17.77 7.49
C GLN A 97 12.65 17.74 8.70
N ALA A 98 13.04 17.06 9.78
CA ALA A 98 12.25 16.99 11.01
C ALA A 98 12.04 18.39 11.62
N THR A 99 13.09 19.20 11.64
CA THR A 99 13.02 20.61 12.12
C THR A 99 12.10 21.42 11.22
N GLY A 100 12.19 21.29 9.90
CA GLY A 100 11.31 21.97 8.95
C GLY A 100 9.82 21.60 9.11
N LYS A 101 9.52 20.42 9.67
CA LYS A 101 8.15 19.96 9.98
C LYS A 101 7.74 20.21 11.44
N ALA A 102 8.48 20.98 12.19
CA ALA A 102 8.25 21.26 13.61
C ALA A 102 8.16 20.01 14.49
N LEU A 103 8.78 18.89 14.08
CA LEU A 103 8.89 17.70 14.91
C LEU A 103 9.84 17.96 16.07
N LYS A 104 9.51 17.44 17.26
CA LYS A 104 10.32 17.59 18.45
C LYS A 104 11.14 16.31 18.71
N PRO A 105 12.47 16.41 18.90
CA PRO A 105 13.29 15.28 19.23
C PRO A 105 13.00 14.82 20.67
N VAL A 106 12.87 13.52 20.84
CA VAL A 106 12.73 12.85 22.14
C VAL A 106 13.65 11.65 22.13
N ASN A 107 14.47 11.46 23.15
CA ASN A 107 15.26 10.26 23.30
C ASN A 107 14.41 9.15 23.92
N TYR A 108 14.36 7.99 23.26
CA TYR A 108 13.69 6.80 23.76
C TYR A 108 14.61 5.58 23.61
N ARG A 109 15.00 4.96 24.71
CA ARG A 109 15.93 3.81 24.71
C ARG A 109 17.26 4.08 23.99
N GLY A 110 17.76 5.30 24.00
CA GLY A 110 18.97 5.70 23.29
C GLY A 110 18.79 6.02 21.81
N LEU A 111 17.55 5.95 21.29
CA LEU A 111 17.22 6.28 19.90
C LEU A 111 16.54 7.64 19.80
N ASP A 112 16.80 8.35 18.72
CA ASP A 112 16.16 9.64 18.43
C ASP A 112 14.77 9.39 17.81
N LEU A 113 13.72 9.76 18.55
CA LEU A 113 12.34 9.85 18.05
C LEU A 113 12.00 11.29 17.74
N TRP A 114 11.44 11.54 16.57
CA TRP A 114 10.95 12.84 16.16
C TRP A 114 9.43 12.85 16.23
N ILE A 115 8.89 13.51 17.25
CA ILE A 115 7.47 13.42 17.60
C ILE A 115 6.74 14.64 17.07
N SER A 116 5.63 14.39 16.39
CA SER A 116 4.69 15.42 15.99
C SER A 116 3.92 15.96 17.21
N PRO A 117 3.66 17.25 17.28
CA PRO A 117 2.90 17.85 18.38
C PRO A 117 1.42 17.44 18.43
N GLY A 118 0.87 16.89 17.34
CA GLY A 118 -0.52 16.43 17.26
C GLY A 118 -0.70 15.00 17.74
N LYS A 119 -1.83 14.71 18.41
CA LYS A 119 -2.13 13.35 18.93
C LYS A 119 -2.30 12.28 17.83
N THR A 120 -2.75 12.68 16.64
CA THR A 120 -3.06 11.80 15.51
C THR A 120 -2.03 11.86 14.40
N THR A 121 -0.96 12.62 14.59
CA THR A 121 0.07 12.81 13.57
C THR A 121 1.19 11.80 13.71
N LEU A 122 1.70 11.37 12.56
CA LEU A 122 2.77 10.40 12.49
C LEU A 122 4.07 10.99 13.05
N SER A 123 4.77 10.16 13.77
CA SER A 123 6.10 10.40 14.32
C SER A 123 7.11 9.50 13.61
N VAL A 124 8.39 9.80 13.78
CA VAL A 124 9.46 9.12 13.07
C VAL A 124 10.51 8.67 14.07
N ALA A 125 10.99 7.44 13.96
CA ALA A 125 12.12 6.93 14.73
C ALA A 125 13.25 6.49 13.80
N TYR A 126 14.47 6.70 14.27
CA TYR A 126 15.70 6.45 13.57
C TYR A 126 16.44 5.29 14.20
N ILE A 127 16.75 4.27 13.39
CA ILE A 127 17.51 3.12 13.86
C ILE A 127 18.76 2.96 12.98
N GLY A 128 19.87 3.45 13.51
CA GLY A 128 21.08 3.57 12.71
C GLY A 128 20.88 4.51 11.52
N GLU A 129 21.63 4.29 10.44
CA GLU A 129 21.52 5.07 9.21
C GLU A 129 20.69 4.35 8.12
N GLN A 130 20.09 3.21 8.46
CA GLN A 130 19.49 2.30 7.47
C GLN A 130 18.01 2.04 7.65
N ILE A 131 17.44 2.31 8.83
CA ILE A 131 16.04 2.00 9.11
C ILE A 131 15.35 3.25 9.65
N LEU A 132 14.20 3.54 9.05
CA LEU A 132 13.27 4.58 9.46
C LEU A 132 11.95 3.93 9.83
N LEU A 133 11.46 4.17 11.04
CA LEU A 133 10.12 3.79 11.45
C LEU A 133 9.20 4.99 11.38
N VAL A 134 8.01 4.82 10.83
CA VAL A 134 6.99 5.86 10.72
C VAL A 134 5.67 5.33 11.26
N GLY A 135 5.10 6.02 12.24
CA GLY A 135 3.86 5.59 12.87
C GLY A 135 3.46 6.52 14.02
N MET A 136 2.42 6.15 14.74
CA MET A 136 2.06 6.86 15.97
C MET A 136 3.15 6.62 17.03
N ARG A 137 3.36 7.60 17.91
CA ARG A 137 4.39 7.53 18.95
C ARG A 137 4.39 6.20 19.70
N LYS A 138 3.24 5.79 20.22
CA LYS A 138 3.11 4.53 20.98
C LYS A 138 3.52 3.31 20.14
N THR A 139 3.12 3.28 18.87
CA THR A 139 3.48 2.19 17.95
C THR A 139 4.99 2.12 17.71
N LEU A 140 5.67 3.28 17.62
CA LEU A 140 7.12 3.33 17.48
C LEU A 140 7.82 2.82 18.75
N GLU A 141 7.38 3.28 19.93
CA GLU A 141 7.92 2.84 21.22
C GLU A 141 7.78 1.32 21.37
N ASP A 142 6.60 0.76 21.07
CA ASP A 142 6.35 -0.68 21.14
C ASP A 142 7.21 -1.48 20.13
N ALA A 143 7.43 -0.94 18.92
CA ALA A 143 8.29 -1.58 17.92
C ALA A 143 9.76 -1.61 18.37
N ILE A 144 10.24 -0.52 18.97
CA ILE A 144 11.60 -0.42 19.51
C ILE A 144 11.76 -1.39 20.67
N ASP A 145 10.83 -1.41 21.62
CA ASP A 145 10.89 -2.32 22.78
C ASP A 145 10.91 -3.79 22.33
N ARG A 146 10.11 -4.16 21.32
CA ARG A 146 10.15 -5.51 20.75
C ARG A 146 11.49 -5.85 20.11
N SER A 147 12.12 -4.90 19.42
CA SER A 147 13.40 -5.12 18.77
C SER A 147 14.54 -5.33 19.76
N LEU A 148 14.45 -4.73 20.94
CA LEU A 148 15.44 -4.84 22.02
C LEU A 148 15.22 -6.05 22.93
N ALA A 149 14.04 -6.68 22.86
CA ALA A 149 13.74 -7.86 23.66
C ALA A 149 14.58 -9.06 23.17
N GLU A 150 15.46 -9.58 24.03
CA GLU A 150 16.33 -10.73 23.71
C GLU A 150 15.54 -12.05 23.64
N SER A 151 14.48 -12.17 24.42
CA SER A 151 13.66 -13.38 24.52
C SER A 151 12.20 -13.07 24.21
N GLY A 152 11.54 -13.96 23.46
CA GLY A 152 10.10 -13.91 23.25
C GLY A 152 9.66 -12.96 22.12
N ARG A 153 10.49 -12.70 21.12
CA ARG A 153 10.06 -11.97 19.92
C ARG A 153 8.85 -12.65 19.32
N ARG A 154 7.71 -11.97 19.38
CA ARG A 154 6.50 -12.39 18.69
C ARG A 154 6.53 -11.79 17.28
N TYR A 155 6.49 -12.66 16.29
CA TYR A 155 6.39 -12.24 14.90
C TYR A 155 4.93 -12.33 14.44
N SER A 156 4.54 -11.45 13.53
CA SER A 156 3.25 -11.58 12.86
C SER A 156 3.17 -12.93 12.12
N PRO A 157 2.08 -13.70 12.26
CA PRO A 157 1.90 -14.95 11.52
C PRO A 157 1.88 -14.73 10.00
N LEU A 158 1.63 -13.49 9.56
CA LEU A 158 1.64 -13.12 8.14
C LEU A 158 3.05 -13.04 7.56
N LEU A 159 4.12 -12.93 8.38
CA LEU A 159 5.49 -12.78 7.87
C LEU A 159 5.95 -14.00 7.08
N ALA A 160 5.58 -15.20 7.49
CA ALA A 160 5.91 -16.41 6.72
C ALA A 160 5.22 -16.42 5.35
N ARG A 161 3.96 -15.96 5.28
CA ARG A 161 3.22 -15.80 4.02
C ARG A 161 3.86 -14.72 3.16
N ALA A 162 4.19 -13.58 3.76
CA ALA A 162 4.89 -12.48 3.11
C ALA A 162 6.24 -12.91 2.53
N ALA A 163 7.03 -13.72 3.27
CA ALA A 163 8.32 -14.21 2.80
C ALA A 163 8.19 -15.05 1.53
N ARG A 164 7.19 -15.94 1.45
CA ARG A 164 6.92 -16.72 0.25
C ARG A 164 6.53 -15.84 -0.94
N LEU A 165 5.71 -14.83 -0.69
CA LEU A 165 5.16 -13.96 -1.74
C LEU A 165 6.15 -12.91 -2.23
N SER A 166 7.06 -12.43 -1.36
CA SER A 166 7.97 -11.31 -1.64
C SER A 166 9.06 -11.61 -2.66
N GLY A 167 9.32 -12.89 -2.95
CA GLY A 167 10.39 -13.32 -3.86
C GLY A 167 10.21 -12.76 -5.28
N GLY A 168 11.05 -11.76 -5.64
CA GLY A 168 11.05 -11.18 -6.99
C GLY A 168 9.85 -10.28 -7.34
N LYS A 169 8.98 -9.95 -6.39
CA LYS A 169 7.83 -9.06 -6.58
C LYS A 169 8.18 -7.63 -6.14
N ASP A 170 7.65 -6.65 -6.85
CA ASP A 170 7.95 -5.23 -6.58
C ASP A 170 6.97 -4.62 -5.57
N LEU A 171 5.75 -5.15 -5.51
CA LEU A 171 4.76 -4.88 -4.48
C LEU A 171 4.07 -6.19 -4.10
N TRP A 172 3.79 -6.38 -2.80
CA TRP A 172 2.99 -7.50 -2.34
C TRP A 172 2.14 -7.12 -1.13
N VAL A 173 1.06 -7.82 -0.97
CA VAL A 173 0.11 -7.65 0.15
C VAL A 173 -0.26 -9.02 0.68
N VAL A 174 -0.24 -9.17 2.00
CA VAL A 174 -0.77 -10.34 2.70
C VAL A 174 -1.70 -9.85 3.79
N ALA A 175 -2.93 -10.33 3.80
CA ALA A 175 -3.91 -9.94 4.81
C ALA A 175 -4.69 -11.15 5.33
N ALA A 176 -5.00 -11.14 6.62
CA ALA A 176 -5.86 -12.13 7.27
C ALA A 176 -7.36 -11.87 6.98
N GLN A 177 -7.68 -10.66 6.54
CA GLN A 177 -9.01 -10.23 6.10
C GLN A 177 -8.82 -9.27 4.94
N LEU A 178 -9.80 -9.14 4.06
CA LEU A 178 -9.73 -8.17 2.96
C LEU A 178 -9.64 -6.75 3.53
N PRO A 179 -8.57 -5.98 3.22
CA PRO A 179 -8.43 -4.61 3.72
C PRO A 179 -9.54 -3.70 3.18
N ASP A 180 -10.07 -2.78 4.00
CA ASP A 180 -11.16 -1.87 3.63
C ASP A 180 -10.98 -1.15 2.28
N PRO A 181 -9.79 -0.62 1.93
CA PRO A 181 -9.59 0.00 0.61
C PRO A 181 -9.77 -0.97 -0.56
N LEU A 182 -9.41 -2.24 -0.38
CA LEU A 182 -9.64 -3.29 -1.37
C LEU A 182 -11.08 -3.79 -1.32
N ALA A 183 -11.65 -3.93 -0.13
CA ALA A 183 -13.06 -4.28 0.04
C ALA A 183 -13.96 -3.28 -0.72
N SER A 184 -13.64 -1.99 -0.69
CA SER A 184 -14.41 -0.97 -1.40
C SER A 184 -14.38 -1.09 -2.93
N LEU A 185 -13.38 -1.76 -3.51
CA LEU A 185 -13.31 -2.06 -4.94
C LEU A 185 -14.22 -3.23 -5.33
N PHE A 186 -14.60 -4.05 -4.38
CA PHE A 186 -15.44 -5.24 -4.56
C PHE A 186 -16.88 -5.04 -4.06
N VAL A 187 -17.29 -3.79 -3.75
CA VAL A 187 -18.66 -3.46 -3.30
C VAL A 187 -19.64 -3.59 -4.48
N PRO A 188 -20.78 -4.30 -4.34
CA PRO A 188 -21.49 -4.58 -3.09
C PRO A 188 -21.40 -6.03 -2.58
N ILE A 189 -20.25 -6.66 -2.64
CA ILE A 189 -20.14 -8.05 -2.25
C ILE A 189 -19.84 -8.10 -0.75
N ASP A 190 -20.76 -8.64 0.03
CA ASP A 190 -20.53 -9.01 1.42
C ASP A 190 -19.61 -10.24 1.44
N VAL A 191 -18.33 -10.01 1.09
CA VAL A 191 -17.33 -11.07 0.98
C VAL A 191 -16.80 -11.35 2.36
N GLU A 192 -17.28 -12.38 3.00
CA GLU A 192 -16.57 -13.02 4.10
C GLU A 192 -15.29 -13.69 3.56
N ALA A 193 -14.32 -12.87 3.16
CA ALA A 193 -13.02 -13.36 2.75
C ALA A 193 -12.16 -13.65 3.98
N SER A 194 -11.71 -14.88 4.10
CA SER A 194 -10.88 -15.32 5.21
C SER A 194 -9.42 -14.90 5.09
N SER A 195 -8.94 -14.62 3.87
CA SER A 195 -7.59 -14.10 3.64
C SER A 195 -7.41 -13.55 2.22
N PHE A 196 -6.40 -12.70 2.09
CA PHE A 196 -5.99 -12.12 0.81
C PHE A 196 -4.47 -12.17 0.66
N GLU A 197 -4.01 -12.55 -0.51
CA GLU A 197 -2.62 -12.44 -0.95
C GLU A 197 -2.60 -11.84 -2.35
N GLY A 198 -1.75 -10.83 -2.55
CA GLY A 198 -1.59 -10.22 -3.87
C GLY A 198 -0.15 -9.79 -4.11
N SER A 199 0.27 -9.81 -5.35
CA SER A 199 1.60 -9.37 -5.75
C SER A 199 1.59 -8.70 -7.12
N VAL A 200 2.52 -7.76 -7.29
CA VAL A 200 2.71 -7.03 -8.53
C VAL A 200 4.20 -7.01 -8.87
N SER A 201 4.52 -7.26 -10.13
CA SER A 201 5.84 -7.01 -10.71
C SER A 201 5.71 -6.03 -11.88
N VAL A 202 6.65 -5.07 -11.95
CA VAL A 202 6.64 -3.98 -12.95
C VAL A 202 7.88 -3.95 -13.83
N ARG A 203 8.76 -4.95 -13.72
CA ARG A 203 10.07 -4.96 -14.41
C ARG A 203 9.93 -5.10 -15.93
N ASP A 204 9.15 -6.07 -16.38
CA ASP A 204 8.99 -6.42 -17.80
C ASP A 204 7.60 -6.06 -18.34
N GLY A 205 6.91 -5.17 -17.69
CA GLY A 205 5.52 -4.81 -17.94
C GLY A 205 4.76 -4.74 -16.62
N LEU A 206 3.51 -5.15 -16.60
CA LEU A 206 2.70 -5.29 -15.39
C LEU A 206 2.26 -6.75 -15.25
N GLN A 207 2.69 -7.39 -14.20
CA GLN A 207 2.19 -8.70 -13.79
C GLN A 207 1.54 -8.55 -12.42
N LEU A 208 0.27 -8.92 -12.34
CA LEU A 208 -0.48 -8.95 -11.09
C LEU A 208 -0.96 -10.38 -10.87
N GLU A 209 -0.76 -10.88 -9.68
CA GLU A 209 -1.29 -12.14 -9.20
C GLU A 209 -1.95 -11.88 -7.85
N ALA A 210 -3.16 -12.37 -7.64
CA ALA A 210 -3.81 -12.29 -6.34
C ALA A 210 -4.64 -13.54 -6.07
N THR A 211 -4.78 -13.87 -4.80
CA THR A 211 -5.58 -14.98 -4.30
C THR A 211 -6.46 -14.46 -3.16
N LEU A 212 -7.74 -14.74 -3.27
CA LEU A 212 -8.73 -14.49 -2.24
C LEU A 212 -9.25 -15.83 -1.73
N ASP A 213 -9.13 -16.10 -0.44
CA ASP A 213 -9.74 -17.27 0.17
C ASP A 213 -11.16 -16.89 0.65
N ALA A 214 -12.18 -17.52 0.09
CA ALA A 214 -13.57 -17.34 0.47
C ALA A 214 -13.99 -18.37 1.56
N ALA A 215 -15.12 -18.13 2.19
CA ALA A 215 -15.65 -19.01 3.24
C ALA A 215 -16.08 -20.38 2.70
N SER A 216 -16.62 -20.43 1.46
CA SER A 216 -17.05 -21.64 0.78
C SER A 216 -16.76 -21.58 -0.73
N GLN A 217 -16.92 -22.69 -1.42
CA GLN A 217 -16.79 -22.76 -2.86
C GLN A 217 -17.89 -21.95 -3.58
N GLU A 218 -19.08 -21.92 -3.04
CA GLU A 218 -20.21 -21.13 -3.56
C GLU A 218 -19.91 -19.64 -3.41
N ALA A 219 -19.34 -19.23 -2.27
CA ALA A 219 -18.91 -17.86 -2.05
C ALA A 219 -17.79 -17.45 -3.03
N ALA A 220 -16.80 -18.34 -3.27
CA ALA A 220 -15.75 -18.10 -4.26
C ALA A 220 -16.32 -17.93 -5.67
N ALA A 221 -17.29 -18.78 -6.06
CA ALA A 221 -17.93 -18.69 -7.36
C ALA A 221 -18.73 -17.39 -7.52
N ALA A 222 -19.47 -16.97 -6.49
CA ALA A 222 -20.21 -15.70 -6.48
C ALA A 222 -19.26 -14.49 -6.64
N VAL A 223 -18.20 -14.43 -5.85
CA VAL A 223 -17.16 -13.39 -5.95
C VAL A 223 -16.55 -13.33 -7.34
N ALA A 224 -16.20 -14.48 -7.91
CA ALA A 224 -15.59 -14.54 -9.24
C ALA A 224 -16.55 -14.04 -10.32
N GLU A 225 -17.85 -14.35 -10.21
CA GLU A 225 -18.88 -13.88 -11.15
C GLU A 225 -19.05 -12.36 -11.09
N ASP A 226 -19.15 -11.80 -9.88
CA ASP A 226 -19.28 -10.35 -9.70
C ASP A 226 -18.04 -9.60 -10.22
N LEU A 227 -16.84 -10.16 -10.01
CA LEU A 227 -15.61 -9.60 -10.58
C LEU A 227 -15.63 -9.63 -12.11
N ARG A 228 -16.09 -10.73 -12.72
CA ARG A 228 -16.22 -10.81 -14.19
C ARG A 228 -17.22 -9.80 -14.74
N GLN A 229 -18.33 -9.60 -14.06
CA GLN A 229 -19.31 -8.60 -14.43
C GLN A 229 -18.78 -7.17 -14.31
N SER A 230 -17.87 -6.93 -13.34
CA SER A 230 -17.22 -5.63 -13.14
C SER A 230 -16.04 -5.39 -14.11
N THR A 231 -15.47 -6.44 -14.70
CA THR A 231 -14.31 -6.34 -15.62
C THR A 231 -14.49 -5.32 -16.75
N PRO A 232 -15.67 -5.19 -17.43
CA PRO A 232 -15.88 -4.19 -18.48
C PRO A 232 -15.76 -2.74 -17.98
N LEU A 233 -15.97 -2.51 -16.69
CA LEU A 233 -15.87 -1.16 -16.06
C LEU A 233 -14.42 -0.76 -15.75
N LEU A 234 -13.52 -1.73 -15.77
CA LEU A 234 -12.09 -1.48 -15.50
C LEU A 234 -11.43 -0.73 -16.67
N PRO A 235 -10.33 -0.02 -16.42
CA PRO A 235 -9.48 0.53 -17.46
C PRO A 235 -9.11 -0.53 -18.51
N ALA A 236 -8.96 -0.13 -19.76
CA ALA A 236 -8.72 -1.06 -20.89
C ALA A 236 -7.59 -2.08 -20.61
N ILE A 237 -6.54 -1.64 -19.90
CA ILE A 237 -5.39 -2.47 -19.51
C ILE A 237 -5.78 -3.61 -18.56
N ALA A 238 -6.78 -3.40 -17.71
CA ALA A 238 -7.21 -4.36 -16.71
C ALA A 238 -8.36 -5.28 -17.20
N ARG A 239 -8.87 -5.07 -18.42
CA ARG A 239 -9.95 -5.90 -18.98
C ARG A 239 -9.48 -7.31 -19.38
N THR A 240 -8.17 -7.52 -19.44
CA THR A 240 -7.57 -8.84 -19.69
C THR A 240 -7.31 -9.61 -18.39
N LEU A 241 -7.91 -9.16 -17.27
CA LEU A 241 -7.83 -9.86 -15.99
C LEU A 241 -8.46 -11.25 -16.11
N GLU A 242 -7.65 -12.26 -15.87
CA GLU A 242 -8.08 -13.66 -15.79
C GLU A 242 -8.58 -13.93 -14.37
N ILE A 243 -9.79 -14.52 -14.27
CA ILE A 243 -10.44 -14.84 -13.00
C ILE A 243 -10.79 -16.32 -13.02
N THR A 244 -10.12 -17.09 -12.16
CA THR A 244 -10.35 -18.54 -12.01
C THR A 244 -10.79 -18.86 -10.59
N VAL A 245 -11.50 -19.96 -10.41
CA VAL A 245 -11.93 -20.47 -9.10
C VAL A 245 -11.34 -21.84 -8.91
N GLU A 246 -10.62 -22.04 -7.82
CA GLU A 246 -10.09 -23.33 -7.38
C GLU A 246 -10.56 -23.59 -5.95
N ASP A 247 -11.47 -24.53 -5.80
CA ASP A 247 -12.13 -24.81 -4.51
C ASP A 247 -12.74 -23.54 -3.90
N LYS A 248 -12.18 -23.10 -2.75
CA LYS A 248 -12.58 -21.88 -2.05
C LYS A 248 -11.78 -20.64 -2.44
N LYS A 249 -10.92 -20.74 -3.44
CA LYS A 249 -10.02 -19.67 -3.83
C LYS A 249 -10.46 -19.01 -5.12
N VAL A 250 -10.44 -17.70 -5.13
CA VAL A 250 -10.53 -16.90 -6.34
C VAL A 250 -9.11 -16.46 -6.70
N LEU A 251 -8.64 -16.85 -7.86
CA LEU A 251 -7.34 -16.51 -8.40
C LEU A 251 -7.51 -15.43 -9.46
N LEU A 252 -6.72 -14.37 -9.32
CA LEU A 252 -6.68 -13.24 -10.24
C LEU A 252 -5.31 -13.18 -10.88
N ALA A 253 -5.24 -13.13 -12.21
CA ALA A 253 -4.00 -12.96 -12.93
C ALA A 253 -4.15 -11.91 -14.02
N LEU A 254 -3.19 -10.98 -14.11
CA LEU A 254 -3.12 -10.00 -15.17
C LEU A 254 -1.67 -9.90 -15.64
N ALA A 255 -1.46 -10.07 -16.95
CA ALA A 255 -0.16 -9.90 -17.57
C ALA A 255 -0.28 -8.91 -18.74
N VAL A 256 0.46 -7.81 -18.65
CA VAL A 256 0.51 -6.76 -19.67
C VAL A 256 1.95 -6.50 -20.00
N ASN A 257 2.32 -6.65 -21.25
CA ASN A 257 3.70 -6.39 -21.67
C ASN A 257 4.02 -4.88 -21.67
N ARG A 258 5.31 -4.56 -21.65
CA ARG A 258 5.80 -3.17 -21.56
C ARG A 258 5.29 -2.26 -22.68
N GLN A 259 5.12 -2.80 -23.89
CA GLN A 259 4.65 -2.01 -25.03
C GLN A 259 3.17 -1.65 -24.89
N GLN A 260 2.35 -2.62 -24.52
CA GLN A 260 0.91 -2.42 -24.24
C GLN A 260 0.71 -1.44 -23.08
N LEU A 261 1.51 -1.59 -22.03
CA LEU A 261 1.47 -0.70 -20.88
C LEU A 261 1.77 0.74 -21.27
N SER A 262 2.87 0.96 -22.00
CA SER A 262 3.27 2.30 -22.46
C SER A 262 2.24 2.93 -23.40
N ALA A 263 1.62 2.15 -24.29
CA ALA A 263 0.56 2.61 -25.18
C ALA A 263 -0.67 3.06 -24.41
N ASN A 264 -1.11 2.26 -23.43
CA ASN A 264 -2.30 2.57 -22.61
C ASN A 264 -2.09 3.80 -21.72
N LEU A 265 -0.91 3.96 -21.12
CA LEU A 265 -0.59 5.14 -20.30
C LEU A 265 -0.62 6.43 -21.13
N ARG A 266 -0.07 6.43 -22.35
CA ARG A 266 -0.12 7.59 -23.27
C ARG A 266 -1.56 7.91 -23.69
N THR A 267 -2.41 6.91 -23.88
CA THR A 267 -3.81 7.09 -24.24
C THR A 267 -4.62 7.65 -23.07
N ALA A 268 -4.31 7.27 -21.84
CA ALA A 268 -4.97 7.79 -20.64
C ALA A 268 -4.62 9.26 -20.35
N GLU A 269 -3.41 9.72 -20.72
CA GLU A 269 -3.02 11.12 -20.57
C GLU A 269 -3.66 12.06 -21.61
N ALA A 270 -4.01 11.54 -22.80
CA ALA A 270 -4.50 12.34 -23.91
C ALA A 270 -5.91 13.00 -23.68
N PRO A 271 -6.90 12.36 -23.04
CA PRO A 271 -8.24 12.95 -22.91
C PRO A 271 -8.37 14.00 -21.81
N GLN A 272 -7.52 14.01 -20.79
CA GLN A 272 -7.63 15.02 -19.72
C GLN A 272 -7.20 16.43 -20.11
N ARG A 273 -6.37 16.59 -21.13
CA ARG A 273 -5.97 17.91 -21.65
C ARG A 273 -7.00 18.54 -22.63
N ALA A 274 -7.93 17.75 -23.17
CA ALA A 274 -8.85 18.22 -24.22
C ALA A 274 -10.26 18.60 -23.73
N ALA A 275 -10.63 18.34 -22.50
CA ALA A 275 -12.00 18.59 -22.03
C ALA A 275 -12.08 19.00 -20.56
N ALA A 276 -11.43 20.10 -20.18
CA ALA A 276 -12.00 20.91 -19.13
C ALA A 276 -13.14 21.70 -19.80
N PRO A 277 -14.44 21.35 -19.59
CA PRO A 277 -15.49 22.25 -19.98
C PRO A 277 -15.24 23.54 -19.20
N LYS A 278 -15.06 24.66 -19.91
CA LYS A 278 -15.11 25.97 -19.25
C LYS A 278 -16.32 25.94 -18.34
N PRO A 279 -16.17 26.22 -17.03
CA PRO A 279 -17.33 26.27 -16.16
C PRO A 279 -18.32 27.21 -16.82
N ALA A 280 -19.54 26.71 -17.11
CA ALA A 280 -20.59 27.54 -17.53
C ALA A 280 -20.65 28.66 -16.52
N GLN A 281 -20.51 29.90 -16.98
CA GLN A 281 -20.57 31.08 -16.14
C GLN A 281 -21.99 31.15 -15.57
N GLU A 282 -22.15 30.52 -14.39
CA GLU A 282 -23.40 30.60 -13.65
C GLU A 282 -23.59 32.06 -13.26
N SER A 283 -24.66 32.67 -13.76
CA SER A 283 -25.10 33.97 -13.31
C SER A 283 -25.37 33.89 -11.80
N ARG A 284 -24.63 34.67 -11.02
CA ARG A 284 -24.84 34.74 -9.57
C ARG A 284 -26.17 35.49 -9.31
N ILE A 285 -27.15 34.78 -8.78
CA ILE A 285 -28.41 35.34 -8.33
C ILE A 285 -28.25 35.68 -6.84
N ILE A 286 -28.38 36.99 -6.53
CA ILE A 286 -28.42 37.45 -5.14
C ILE A 286 -29.88 37.69 -4.78
N ARG A 287 -30.40 36.95 -3.79
CA ARG A 287 -31.70 37.18 -3.22
C ARG A 287 -31.56 38.04 -1.97
N ILE A 288 -32.19 39.21 -1.99
CA ILE A 288 -32.29 40.11 -0.85
C ILE A 288 -33.63 39.85 -0.17
N LEU A 289 -33.58 39.38 1.08
CA LEU A 289 -34.73 39.13 1.94
C LEU A 289 -34.83 40.25 2.97
N GLY A 290 -36.05 40.71 3.26
CA GLY A 290 -36.29 41.69 4.32
C GLY A 290 -36.59 43.13 3.84
N LEU A 291 -36.97 43.30 2.57
CA LEU A 291 -37.53 44.54 2.07
C LEU A 291 -39.07 44.52 2.19
N ASP A 292 -39.67 45.62 2.59
CA ASP A 292 -41.12 45.74 2.77
C ASP A 292 -41.95 45.47 1.50
N GLU A 293 -41.28 45.42 0.33
CA GLU A 293 -41.88 45.16 -0.98
C GLU A 293 -41.73 43.70 -1.47
N GLY A 294 -41.23 42.76 -0.63
CA GLY A 294 -41.00 41.36 -0.96
C GLY A 294 -39.57 41.08 -1.48
N PRO A 295 -39.23 39.80 -1.70
CA PRO A 295 -37.87 39.42 -2.11
C PRO A 295 -37.56 39.91 -3.52
N ARG A 296 -36.46 40.61 -3.69
CA ARG A 296 -35.92 41.03 -5.01
C ARG A 296 -34.75 40.16 -5.41
N GLU A 297 -34.74 39.72 -6.67
CA GLU A 297 -33.65 38.97 -7.29
C GLU A 297 -32.82 39.93 -8.18
N ILE A 298 -31.51 39.96 -7.94
CA ILE A 298 -30.57 40.72 -8.77
C ILE A 298 -29.69 39.70 -9.50
N ILE A 299 -29.76 39.70 -10.83
CA ILE A 299 -28.90 38.88 -11.68
C ILE A 299 -27.64 39.70 -12.00
N LEU A 300 -26.50 39.26 -11.50
CA LEU A 300 -25.23 39.89 -11.80
C LEU A 300 -24.67 39.35 -13.12
N PRO A 301 -24.18 40.23 -14.02
CA PRO A 301 -23.48 39.77 -15.20
C PRO A 301 -22.19 39.02 -14.83
N PRO A 302 -21.75 38.06 -15.66
CA PRO A 302 -20.52 37.34 -15.43
C PRO A 302 -19.35 38.32 -15.32
N PRO A 303 -18.36 38.05 -14.48
CA PRO A 303 -17.15 38.86 -14.39
C PRO A 303 -16.40 38.81 -15.74
N LYS A 304 -15.88 39.99 -16.15
CA LYS A 304 -15.12 40.14 -17.40
C LYS A 304 -13.75 39.47 -17.30
#